data_4da5828e313dde7157f7e0f1297448c4
#
_entry.id   4da5828e313dde7157f7e0f1297448c4
#
_cell.length_a   1.000
_cell.length_b   1.000
_cell.length_c   1.000
_cell.angle_alpha   90.00
_cell.angle_beta   90.00
_cell.angle_gamma   90.00
#
_symmetry.space_group_name_H-M   'P 1'
#
loop_
_entity.id
_entity.type
_entity.pdbx_description
1 polymer ?
#
loop_
_entity_poly.entity_id
_entity_poly.type
_entity_poly.pdbx_seq_one_letter_code
_entity_poly.pdbx_strand_id
1 'polypeptide(L)'
;LPTGYYFSYGGTFENLREASARLQIAFPVALALIFILLFFTFSSVKETLLIFTAIPMSAIGGVFALLLRGMPFSISAGVGFIALFGVAVLNGIVLISTFNQLEKDGIKDILQRVIEGTKSRLRPVLMTATVASLGFIPMAFSTGAGAEVQKPLATVVIGGLLSATFLTLVVLPLLYLMFSGKSKINLKSATAISTTALLMLFANSLQAQQQPSKRVSKDEAMIMAKKNSRYEINNLQLNKNRAQIKTANMLPKTGFFAENEDFQPGDKTGILKIGVSQSVSWPGLYKAQKNLYQQQLNYYQLGNAVIEADIKKLVHKAYYQLWFLQDKQQLFWRLDSIYTSLRVAAILKVKTGNSPGLDSISANVKMKELQALLQQLDKEMLIQQQELKLLLHVDELILPLQLPLEKIEFLSISESSIHPVLAQQAQNIAIANAGITVAKNENRPEFSGRFFSQKLWGAKNPFSGFSFTAAFPLFAVKAAQNKVKVANAEMAFQQKQYEFESQVLFFQEKQLQQEVEK
;
A
#
# COMPACT_ATOMS: atom_id res chain seq x y z
N LEU A 1 -0.47 -17.66 -32.37
CA LEU A 1 0.35 -18.69 -31.73
C LEU A 1 0.09 -20.03 -32.39
N PRO A 2 1.08 -20.89 -32.64
CA PRO A 2 0.85 -22.26 -33.06
C PRO A 2 -0.04 -23.00 -32.04
N THR A 3 -0.84 -23.95 -32.50
CA THR A 3 -1.70 -24.77 -31.63
C THR A 3 -0.85 -25.45 -30.55
N GLY A 4 -1.16 -25.18 -29.26
CA GLY A 4 -0.45 -25.71 -28.11
C GLY A 4 0.37 -24.69 -27.30
N TYR A 5 0.51 -23.45 -27.78
CA TYR A 5 1.16 -22.38 -27.03
C TYR A 5 0.11 -21.42 -26.46
N TYR A 6 0.23 -21.09 -25.18
CA TYR A 6 -0.61 -20.12 -24.49
C TYR A 6 0.24 -19.17 -23.68
N PHE A 7 -0.20 -17.95 -23.54
CA PHE A 7 0.44 -16.99 -22.64
C PHE A 7 -0.07 -17.24 -21.21
N SER A 8 0.85 -17.44 -20.29
CA SER A 8 0.56 -17.37 -18.86
C SER A 8 1.12 -16.05 -18.34
N TYR A 9 0.24 -15.24 -17.79
CA TYR A 9 0.62 -14.00 -17.14
C TYR A 9 0.97 -14.31 -15.68
N GLY A 10 2.26 -14.41 -15.34
CA GLY A 10 2.75 -14.55 -13.98
C GLY A 10 3.14 -13.18 -13.41
N GLY A 11 2.90 -12.97 -12.11
CA GLY A 11 3.34 -11.76 -11.42
C GLY A 11 2.67 -11.56 -10.07
N THR A 12 2.99 -10.44 -9.42
CA THR A 12 2.46 -10.09 -8.09
C THR A 12 0.93 -10.04 -8.04
N PHE A 13 0.27 -9.67 -9.13
CA PHE A 13 -1.19 -9.63 -9.22
C PHE A 13 -1.83 -11.01 -9.24
N GLU A 14 -1.26 -11.97 -9.95
CA GLU A 14 -1.75 -13.35 -10.00
C GLU A 14 -1.57 -14.03 -8.65
N ASN A 15 -0.41 -13.86 -8.02
CA ASN A 15 -0.16 -14.33 -6.66
C ASN A 15 -1.15 -13.72 -5.65
N LEU A 16 -1.50 -12.44 -5.80
CA LEU A 16 -2.51 -11.77 -4.98
C LEU A 16 -3.90 -12.38 -5.20
N ARG A 17 -4.27 -12.65 -6.44
CA ARG A 17 -5.56 -13.26 -6.80
C ARG A 17 -5.67 -14.69 -6.27
N GLU A 18 -4.64 -15.51 -6.46
CA GLU A 18 -4.61 -16.88 -5.92
C GLU A 18 -4.66 -16.91 -4.40
N ALA A 19 -3.86 -16.07 -3.74
CA ALA A 19 -3.83 -15.99 -2.29
C ALA A 19 -5.18 -15.48 -1.72
N SER A 20 -5.82 -14.53 -2.41
CA SER A 20 -7.17 -14.07 -2.08
C SER A 20 -8.23 -15.17 -2.25
N ALA A 21 -8.17 -15.95 -3.34
CA ALA A 21 -9.06 -17.07 -3.55
C ALA A 21 -8.88 -18.17 -2.50
N ARG A 22 -7.64 -18.49 -2.13
CA ARG A 22 -7.34 -19.43 -1.04
C ARG A 22 -7.87 -18.93 0.32
N LEU A 23 -7.76 -17.63 0.59
CA LEU A 23 -8.27 -17.04 1.83
C LEU A 23 -9.82 -17.08 1.89
N GLN A 24 -10.51 -16.88 0.75
CA GLN A 24 -11.98 -17.00 0.67
C GLN A 24 -12.49 -18.40 1.03
N ILE A 25 -11.71 -19.43 0.78
CA ILE A 25 -12.05 -20.82 1.17
C ILE A 25 -11.59 -21.08 2.61
N ALA A 26 -10.37 -20.67 2.98
CA ALA A 26 -9.79 -20.94 4.29
C ALA A 26 -10.60 -20.29 5.42
N PHE A 27 -11.17 -19.11 5.19
CA PHE A 27 -11.92 -18.36 6.20
C PHE A 27 -13.22 -19.08 6.64
N PRO A 28 -14.14 -19.47 5.75
CA PRO A 28 -15.32 -20.25 6.13
C PRO A 28 -14.98 -21.62 6.69
N VAL A 29 -13.96 -22.30 6.16
CA VAL A 29 -13.51 -23.60 6.67
C VAL A 29 -13.00 -23.48 8.10
N ALA A 30 -12.19 -22.47 8.41
CA ALA A 30 -11.72 -22.21 9.77
C ALA A 30 -12.88 -21.94 10.73
N LEU A 31 -13.85 -21.12 10.34
CA LEU A 31 -15.05 -20.84 11.13
C LEU A 31 -15.89 -22.10 11.38
N ALA A 32 -16.08 -22.93 10.36
CA ALA A 32 -16.80 -24.19 10.48
C ALA A 32 -16.08 -25.16 11.42
N LEU A 33 -14.75 -25.29 11.30
CA LEU A 33 -13.95 -26.12 12.20
C LEU A 33 -14.04 -25.64 13.65
N ILE A 34 -13.93 -24.34 13.89
CA ILE A 34 -14.06 -23.74 15.24
C ILE A 34 -15.46 -24.09 15.79
N PHE A 35 -16.51 -23.90 15.00
CA PHE A 35 -17.87 -24.20 15.43
C PHE A 35 -18.07 -25.68 15.77
N ILE A 36 -17.57 -26.59 14.95
CA ILE A 36 -17.64 -28.04 15.17
C ILE A 36 -16.88 -28.43 16.45
N LEU A 37 -15.66 -27.91 16.65
CA LEU A 37 -14.86 -28.19 17.86
C LEU A 37 -15.56 -27.68 19.13
N LEU A 38 -16.16 -26.49 19.05
CA LEU A 38 -16.95 -25.94 20.17
C LEU A 38 -18.16 -26.81 20.48
N PHE A 39 -18.87 -27.26 19.45
CA PHE A 39 -20.03 -28.14 19.63
C PHE A 39 -19.65 -29.46 20.29
N PHE A 40 -18.56 -30.08 19.87
CA PHE A 40 -18.06 -31.30 20.52
C PHE A 40 -17.62 -31.08 21.96
N THR A 41 -17.06 -29.89 22.27
CA THR A 41 -16.57 -29.56 23.61
C THR A 41 -17.72 -29.35 24.60
N PHE A 42 -18.79 -28.67 24.21
CA PHE A 42 -19.89 -28.28 25.10
C PHE A 42 -21.15 -29.14 24.95
N SER A 43 -21.25 -29.91 23.87
CA SER A 43 -22.45 -30.72 23.55
C SER A 43 -23.77 -29.94 23.59
N SER A 44 -23.68 -28.61 23.43
CA SER A 44 -24.80 -27.67 23.54
C SER A 44 -24.71 -26.60 22.44
N VAL A 45 -25.70 -26.56 21.55
CA VAL A 45 -25.77 -25.52 20.51
C VAL A 45 -25.86 -24.11 21.09
N LYS A 46 -26.53 -23.95 22.24
CA LYS A 46 -26.65 -22.64 22.91
C LYS A 46 -25.30 -22.10 23.38
N GLU A 47 -24.52 -22.94 24.07
CA GLU A 47 -23.22 -22.54 24.58
C GLU A 47 -22.22 -22.33 23.46
N THR A 48 -22.27 -23.18 22.42
CA THR A 48 -21.48 -23.02 21.20
C THR A 48 -21.76 -21.68 20.54
N LEU A 49 -23.02 -21.31 20.35
CA LEU A 49 -23.40 -20.03 19.75
C LEU A 49 -22.97 -18.85 20.62
N LEU A 50 -23.12 -18.93 21.93
CA LEU A 50 -22.67 -17.89 22.85
C LEU A 50 -21.17 -17.64 22.73
N ILE A 51 -20.37 -18.70 22.71
CA ILE A 51 -18.90 -18.56 22.55
C ILE A 51 -18.55 -18.04 21.15
N PHE A 52 -19.29 -18.49 20.14
CA PHE A 52 -19.07 -18.07 18.74
C PHE A 52 -19.30 -16.57 18.52
N THR A 53 -20.11 -15.90 19.38
CA THR A 53 -20.25 -14.43 19.33
C THR A 53 -18.96 -13.68 19.62
N ALA A 54 -17.95 -14.30 20.23
CA ALA A 54 -16.64 -13.69 20.43
C ALA A 54 -15.92 -13.39 19.09
N ILE A 55 -16.23 -14.13 18.03
CA ILE A 55 -15.63 -13.96 16.69
C ILE A 55 -15.98 -12.60 16.08
N PRO A 56 -17.25 -12.24 15.84
CA PRO A 56 -17.59 -10.92 15.29
C PRO A 56 -17.11 -9.78 16.20
N MET A 57 -17.10 -9.97 17.51
CA MET A 57 -16.61 -8.96 18.45
C MET A 57 -15.10 -8.73 18.33
N SER A 58 -14.32 -9.79 18.14
CA SER A 58 -12.89 -9.67 17.87
C SER A 58 -12.61 -9.04 16.51
N ALA A 59 -13.43 -9.36 15.50
CA ALA A 59 -13.30 -8.81 14.17
C ALA A 59 -13.47 -7.27 14.16
N ILE A 60 -14.43 -6.75 14.92
CA ILE A 60 -14.63 -5.31 15.07
C ILE A 60 -13.34 -4.64 15.54
N GLY A 61 -12.69 -5.16 16.59
CA GLY A 61 -11.44 -4.61 17.12
C GLY A 61 -10.27 -4.68 16.13
N GLY A 62 -10.17 -5.76 15.37
CA GLY A 62 -9.16 -5.90 14.32
C GLY A 62 -9.34 -4.87 13.19
N VAL A 63 -10.58 -4.65 12.75
CA VAL A 63 -10.92 -3.63 11.74
C VAL A 63 -10.62 -2.22 12.26
N PHE A 64 -11.03 -1.89 13.48
CA PHE A 64 -10.73 -0.60 14.10
C PHE A 64 -9.23 -0.34 14.23
N ALA A 65 -8.46 -1.35 14.59
CA ALA A 65 -6.99 -1.22 14.69
C ALA A 65 -6.34 -0.94 13.34
N LEU A 66 -6.80 -1.57 12.24
CA LEU A 66 -6.35 -1.26 10.89
C LEU A 66 -6.69 0.18 10.49
N LEU A 67 -7.94 0.62 10.78
CA LEU A 67 -8.40 1.98 10.49
C LEU A 67 -7.57 3.04 11.24
N LEU A 68 -7.35 2.86 12.54
CA LEU A 68 -6.55 3.77 13.36
C LEU A 68 -5.10 3.92 12.87
N ARG A 69 -4.55 2.87 12.25
CA ARG A 69 -3.21 2.87 11.70
C ARG A 69 -3.15 3.21 10.19
N GLY A 70 -4.29 3.51 9.57
CA GLY A 70 -4.36 3.82 8.14
C GLY A 70 -3.90 2.68 7.23
N MET A 71 -4.06 1.42 7.67
CA MET A 71 -3.62 0.25 6.91
C MET A 71 -4.78 -0.35 6.11
N PRO A 72 -4.58 -0.66 4.82
CA PRO A 72 -5.59 -1.33 4.02
C PRO A 72 -5.75 -2.78 4.47
N PHE A 73 -6.93 -3.37 4.20
CA PHE A 73 -7.15 -4.78 4.38
C PHE A 73 -6.28 -5.58 3.39
N SER A 74 -5.32 -6.32 3.89
CA SER A 74 -4.39 -7.16 3.12
C SER A 74 -4.64 -8.64 3.38
N ILE A 75 -4.08 -9.52 2.53
CA ILE A 75 -4.11 -10.96 2.74
C ILE A 75 -3.53 -11.33 4.12
N SER A 76 -2.45 -10.65 4.51
CA SER A 76 -1.81 -10.83 5.81
C SER A 76 -2.72 -10.44 6.97
N ALA A 77 -3.51 -9.37 6.81
CA ALA A 77 -4.55 -9.01 7.77
C ALA A 77 -5.62 -10.11 7.85
N GLY A 78 -6.03 -10.69 6.71
CA GLY A 78 -6.96 -11.82 6.66
C GLY A 78 -6.47 -13.06 7.43
N VAL A 79 -5.20 -13.42 7.26
CA VAL A 79 -4.56 -14.47 8.07
C VAL A 79 -4.54 -14.10 9.55
N GLY A 80 -4.29 -12.83 9.88
CA GLY A 80 -4.37 -12.30 11.24
C GLY A 80 -5.76 -12.48 11.86
N PHE A 81 -6.83 -12.27 11.11
CA PHE A 81 -8.20 -12.53 11.57
C PHE A 81 -8.46 -14.00 11.87
N ILE A 82 -7.98 -14.94 11.06
CA ILE A 82 -8.13 -16.38 11.32
C ILE A 82 -7.43 -16.75 12.64
N ALA A 83 -6.20 -16.29 12.84
CA ALA A 83 -5.46 -16.52 14.08
C ALA A 83 -6.15 -15.87 15.29
N LEU A 84 -6.65 -14.65 15.13
CA LEU A 84 -7.39 -13.91 16.16
C LEU A 84 -8.64 -14.66 16.62
N PHE A 85 -9.41 -15.25 15.69
CA PHE A 85 -10.64 -15.96 16.02
C PHE A 85 -10.39 -17.18 16.91
N GLY A 86 -9.31 -17.93 16.66
CA GLY A 86 -8.92 -19.03 17.53
C GLY A 86 -8.63 -18.58 18.97
N VAL A 87 -7.91 -17.49 19.13
CA VAL A 87 -7.56 -16.95 20.47
C VAL A 87 -8.76 -16.30 21.15
N ALA A 88 -9.61 -15.57 20.41
CA ALA A 88 -10.81 -14.94 20.96
C ALA A 88 -11.81 -15.97 21.51
N VAL A 89 -12.01 -17.07 20.78
CA VAL A 89 -12.87 -18.18 21.20
C VAL A 89 -12.34 -18.87 22.45
N LEU A 90 -11.02 -19.00 22.60
CA LEU A 90 -10.42 -19.61 23.78
C LEU A 90 -10.82 -18.89 25.08
N ASN A 91 -10.86 -17.56 25.08
CA ASN A 91 -11.32 -16.78 26.25
C ASN A 91 -12.80 -17.07 26.57
N GLY A 92 -13.65 -17.22 25.55
CA GLY A 92 -15.04 -17.60 25.71
C GLY A 92 -15.23 -19.01 26.27
N ILE A 93 -14.45 -19.99 25.78
CA ILE A 93 -14.43 -21.38 26.28
C ILE A 93 -14.13 -21.38 27.78
N VAL A 94 -13.06 -20.72 28.19
CA VAL A 94 -12.62 -20.68 29.58
C VAL A 94 -13.68 -20.08 30.50
N LEU A 95 -14.36 -19.03 30.04
CA LEU A 95 -15.39 -18.37 30.86
C LEU A 95 -16.65 -19.22 31.00
N ILE A 96 -17.20 -19.76 29.91
CA ILE A 96 -18.39 -20.61 29.93
C ILE A 96 -18.12 -21.92 30.66
N SER A 97 -16.96 -22.54 30.46
CA SER A 97 -16.54 -23.72 31.23
C SER A 97 -16.51 -23.46 32.74
N THR A 98 -16.08 -22.26 33.15
CA THR A 98 -16.11 -21.87 34.58
C THR A 98 -17.52 -21.72 35.09
N PHE A 99 -18.45 -21.14 34.32
CA PHE A 99 -19.85 -21.05 34.71
C PHE A 99 -20.47 -22.45 34.89
N ASN A 100 -20.17 -23.36 33.97
CA ASN A 100 -20.65 -24.74 34.03
C ASN A 100 -20.04 -25.51 35.22
N GLN A 101 -18.79 -25.21 35.56
CA GLN A 101 -18.16 -25.79 36.75
C GLN A 101 -18.83 -25.30 38.05
N LEU A 102 -19.04 -24.00 38.20
CA LEU A 102 -19.71 -23.41 39.37
C LEU A 102 -21.18 -23.92 39.51
N GLU A 103 -21.82 -24.25 38.38
CA GLU A 103 -23.13 -24.93 38.42
C GLU A 103 -23.05 -26.32 39.01
N LYS A 104 -22.05 -27.10 38.62
CA LYS A 104 -21.80 -28.44 39.18
C LYS A 104 -21.39 -28.38 40.64
N ASP A 105 -20.68 -27.33 41.06
CA ASP A 105 -20.25 -27.08 42.45
C ASP A 105 -21.41 -26.60 43.37
N GLY A 106 -22.65 -26.52 42.82
CA GLY A 106 -23.87 -26.29 43.60
C GLY A 106 -24.38 -24.84 43.65
N ILE A 107 -23.77 -23.91 42.94
CA ILE A 107 -24.25 -22.52 42.86
C ILE A 107 -25.43 -22.47 41.88
N LYS A 108 -26.66 -22.53 42.39
CA LYS A 108 -27.89 -22.55 41.59
C LYS A 108 -28.31 -21.17 41.08
N ASP A 109 -27.93 -20.10 41.77
CA ASP A 109 -28.23 -18.74 41.32
C ASP A 109 -27.35 -18.34 40.14
N ILE A 110 -27.98 -18.04 39.02
CA ILE A 110 -27.30 -17.68 37.76
C ILE A 110 -26.53 -16.38 37.91
N LEU A 111 -27.07 -15.40 38.62
CA LEU A 111 -26.42 -14.10 38.80
C LEU A 111 -25.15 -14.23 39.62
N GLN A 112 -25.22 -14.96 40.74
CA GLN A 112 -24.07 -15.23 41.62
C GLN A 112 -22.99 -16.01 40.87
N ARG A 113 -23.38 -17.04 40.09
CA ARG A 113 -22.50 -17.84 39.23
C ARG A 113 -21.74 -17.00 38.23
N VAL A 114 -22.42 -16.10 37.57
CA VAL A 114 -21.82 -15.19 36.56
C VAL A 114 -20.86 -14.19 37.22
N ILE A 115 -21.22 -13.62 38.36
CA ILE A 115 -20.36 -12.67 39.10
C ILE A 115 -19.09 -13.38 39.59
N GLU A 116 -19.22 -14.52 40.26
CA GLU A 116 -18.08 -15.26 40.80
C GLU A 116 -17.18 -15.83 39.68
N GLY A 117 -17.78 -16.42 38.67
CA GLY A 117 -17.06 -16.93 37.49
C GLY A 117 -16.30 -15.85 36.73
N THR A 118 -16.92 -14.69 36.50
CA THR A 118 -16.24 -13.56 35.85
C THR A 118 -15.13 -12.99 36.72
N LYS A 119 -15.35 -12.84 38.04
CA LYS A 119 -14.31 -12.39 38.99
C LYS A 119 -13.10 -13.33 39.02
N SER A 120 -13.32 -14.65 39.08
CA SER A 120 -12.24 -15.63 39.11
C SER A 120 -11.39 -15.66 37.86
N ARG A 121 -11.99 -15.33 36.70
CA ARG A 121 -11.34 -15.36 35.37
C ARG A 121 -10.84 -14.01 34.88
N LEU A 122 -11.21 -12.92 35.53
CA LEU A 122 -10.83 -11.56 35.09
C LEU A 122 -9.30 -11.43 34.97
N ARG A 123 -8.57 -11.78 36.00
CA ARG A 123 -7.10 -11.66 36.03
C ARG A 123 -6.39 -12.58 35.03
N PRO A 124 -6.68 -13.90 34.98
CA PRO A 124 -6.07 -14.78 33.95
C PRO A 124 -6.34 -14.34 32.51
N VAL A 125 -7.57 -13.95 32.19
CA VAL A 125 -7.96 -13.54 30.83
C VAL A 125 -7.27 -12.23 30.43
N LEU A 126 -7.19 -11.25 31.32
CA LEU A 126 -6.44 -10.02 31.05
C LEU A 126 -4.94 -10.29 30.87
N MET A 127 -4.36 -11.17 31.71
CA MET A 127 -2.94 -11.52 31.60
C MET A 127 -2.62 -12.20 30.25
N THR A 128 -3.43 -13.20 29.86
CA THR A 128 -3.22 -13.89 28.56
C THR A 128 -3.35 -12.95 27.38
N ALA A 129 -4.33 -12.06 27.39
CA ALA A 129 -4.52 -11.07 26.33
C ALA A 129 -3.34 -10.07 26.27
N THR A 130 -2.88 -9.61 27.44
CA THR A 130 -1.75 -8.67 27.51
C THR A 130 -0.45 -9.32 27.02
N VAL A 131 -0.14 -10.54 27.48
CA VAL A 131 1.07 -11.26 27.07
C VAL A 131 1.05 -11.56 25.58
N ALA A 132 -0.08 -12.04 25.05
CA ALA A 132 -0.22 -12.28 23.63
C ALA A 132 -0.08 -10.98 22.81
N SER A 133 -0.72 -9.88 23.24
CA SER A 133 -0.59 -8.58 22.56
C SER A 133 0.85 -8.08 22.59
N LEU A 134 1.55 -8.17 23.71
CA LEU A 134 2.96 -7.79 23.84
C LEU A 134 3.87 -8.60 22.92
N GLY A 135 3.58 -9.91 22.75
CA GLY A 135 4.32 -10.77 21.81
C GLY A 135 4.25 -10.31 20.34
N PHE A 136 3.15 -9.67 19.94
CA PHE A 136 2.97 -9.14 18.59
C PHE A 136 3.49 -7.71 18.40
N ILE A 137 3.86 -6.99 19.48
CA ILE A 137 4.37 -5.61 19.40
C ILE A 137 5.60 -5.47 18.48
N PRO A 138 6.64 -6.30 18.57
CA PRO A 138 7.80 -6.18 17.69
C PRO A 138 7.43 -6.29 16.21
N MET A 139 6.49 -7.19 15.87
CA MET A 139 5.99 -7.34 14.50
C MET A 139 5.16 -6.14 14.03
N ALA A 140 4.39 -5.53 14.95
CA ALA A 140 3.57 -4.35 14.63
C ALA A 140 4.42 -3.11 14.33
N PHE A 141 5.63 -2.99 14.90
CA PHE A 141 6.55 -1.87 14.70
C PHE A 141 7.74 -2.19 13.79
N SER A 142 7.82 -3.40 13.23
CA SER A 142 8.88 -3.80 12.30
C SER A 142 9.03 -2.81 11.13
N THR A 143 10.27 -2.49 10.72
CA THR A 143 10.57 -1.57 9.61
C THR A 143 11.43 -2.20 8.51
N GLY A 144 11.81 -3.47 8.65
CA GLY A 144 12.66 -4.21 7.70
C GLY A 144 11.90 -4.80 6.51
N ALA A 145 12.63 -5.51 5.65
CA ALA A 145 12.04 -6.29 4.57
C ALA A 145 11.04 -7.32 5.13
N GLY A 146 9.84 -7.41 4.54
CA GLY A 146 8.74 -8.24 5.05
C GLY A 146 7.84 -7.56 6.09
N ALA A 147 8.15 -6.35 6.53
CA ALA A 147 7.32 -5.59 7.47
C ALA A 147 5.89 -5.35 6.92
N GLU A 148 5.75 -5.24 5.60
CA GLU A 148 4.45 -5.06 4.91
C GLU A 148 3.48 -6.22 5.17
N VAL A 149 4.01 -7.42 5.38
CA VAL A 149 3.23 -8.63 5.71
C VAL A 149 2.97 -8.73 7.22
N GLN A 150 3.98 -8.42 8.03
CA GLN A 150 3.92 -8.61 9.48
C GLN A 150 3.07 -7.54 10.19
N LYS A 151 3.17 -6.27 9.78
CA LYS A 151 2.45 -5.15 10.40
C LYS A 151 0.93 -5.30 10.37
N PRO A 152 0.27 -5.57 9.22
CA PRO A 152 -1.18 -5.72 9.20
C PRO A 152 -1.66 -6.90 10.03
N LEU A 153 -0.96 -8.05 9.96
CA LEU A 153 -1.27 -9.23 10.75
C LEU A 153 -1.21 -8.93 12.25
N ALA A 154 -0.09 -8.39 12.73
CA ALA A 154 0.10 -8.05 14.13
C ALA A 154 -0.90 -6.99 14.62
N THR A 155 -1.20 -5.98 13.78
CA THR A 155 -2.17 -4.93 14.11
C THR A 155 -3.57 -5.49 14.33
N VAL A 156 -4.03 -6.39 13.45
CA VAL A 156 -5.33 -7.06 13.59
C VAL A 156 -5.38 -7.89 14.86
N VAL A 157 -4.34 -8.67 15.14
CA VAL A 157 -4.31 -9.55 16.32
C VAL A 157 -4.31 -8.74 17.60
N ILE A 158 -3.48 -7.70 17.73
CA ILE A 158 -3.43 -6.84 18.92
C ILE A 158 -4.78 -6.15 19.15
N GLY A 159 -5.29 -5.44 18.15
CA GLY A 159 -6.54 -4.70 18.27
C GLY A 159 -7.75 -5.59 18.51
N GLY A 160 -7.81 -6.70 17.79
CA GLY A 160 -8.89 -7.67 17.94
C GLY A 160 -8.86 -8.40 19.27
N LEU A 161 -7.66 -8.72 19.80
CA LEU A 161 -7.52 -9.39 21.09
C LEU A 161 -7.91 -8.48 22.26
N LEU A 162 -7.53 -7.21 22.21
CA LEU A 162 -7.92 -6.21 23.22
C LEU A 162 -9.45 -6.02 23.25
N SER A 163 -10.08 -5.84 22.09
CA SER A 163 -11.54 -5.68 22.00
C SER A 163 -12.28 -6.95 22.37
N ALA A 164 -11.84 -8.11 21.89
CA ALA A 164 -12.42 -9.40 22.21
C ALA A 164 -12.38 -9.66 23.73
N THR A 165 -11.26 -9.37 24.38
CA THR A 165 -11.10 -9.59 25.82
C THR A 165 -12.06 -8.71 26.61
N PHE A 166 -12.14 -7.43 26.28
CA PHE A 166 -13.08 -6.51 26.94
C PHE A 166 -14.53 -6.94 26.73
N LEU A 167 -14.91 -7.23 25.49
CA LEU A 167 -16.27 -7.61 25.13
C LEU A 167 -16.63 -9.00 25.71
N THR A 168 -15.72 -9.95 25.71
CA THR A 168 -15.95 -11.29 26.30
C THR A 168 -16.15 -11.20 27.80
N LEU A 169 -15.45 -10.33 28.52
CA LEU A 169 -15.62 -10.16 29.96
C LEU A 169 -16.90 -9.42 30.35
N VAL A 170 -17.47 -8.61 29.45
CA VAL A 170 -18.68 -7.83 29.70
C VAL A 170 -19.90 -8.42 28.98
N VAL A 171 -19.80 -8.63 27.67
CA VAL A 171 -20.94 -9.00 26.82
C VAL A 171 -21.30 -10.48 26.97
N LEU A 172 -20.31 -11.36 27.04
CA LEU A 172 -20.57 -12.81 27.15
C LEU A 172 -21.29 -13.18 28.46
N PRO A 173 -20.94 -12.65 29.65
CA PRO A 173 -21.71 -12.84 30.87
C PRO A 173 -23.13 -12.34 30.80
N LEU A 174 -23.36 -11.18 30.16
CA LEU A 174 -24.70 -10.64 29.95
C LEU A 174 -25.53 -11.52 29.02
N LEU A 175 -24.94 -11.98 27.92
CA LEU A 175 -25.59 -12.92 27.01
C LEU A 175 -25.91 -14.24 27.70
N TYR A 176 -24.99 -14.76 28.53
CA TYR A 176 -25.23 -15.96 29.30
C TYR A 176 -26.41 -15.83 30.28
N LEU A 177 -26.54 -14.68 30.98
CA LEU A 177 -27.70 -14.35 31.82
C LEU A 177 -29.01 -14.32 30.99
N MET A 178 -29.00 -13.73 29.83
CA MET A 178 -30.18 -13.63 28.94
C MET A 178 -30.63 -15.01 28.44
N PHE A 179 -29.70 -15.87 28.05
CA PHE A 179 -30.03 -17.16 27.45
C PHE A 179 -30.23 -18.30 28.45
N SER A 180 -29.64 -18.22 29.67
CA SER A 180 -29.76 -19.25 30.69
C SER A 180 -30.82 -18.96 31.75
N GLY A 181 -31.26 -17.72 31.91
CA GLY A 181 -32.26 -17.30 32.92
C GLY A 181 -33.69 -17.55 32.42
N LYS A 182 -34.48 -18.30 33.21
CA LYS A 182 -35.96 -18.32 33.12
C LYS A 182 -36.58 -17.08 33.76
N SER A 183 -35.85 -16.02 33.98
CA SER A 183 -36.31 -14.79 34.59
C SER A 183 -37.03 -13.93 33.55
N LYS A 184 -38.28 -13.54 33.88
CA LYS A 184 -39.06 -12.55 33.13
C LYS A 184 -38.44 -11.16 33.31
N ILE A 185 -37.34 -10.92 32.61
CA ILE A 185 -36.83 -9.56 32.42
C ILE A 185 -37.77 -8.92 31.40
N ASN A 186 -38.35 -7.78 31.75
CA ASN A 186 -39.30 -7.05 30.92
C ASN A 186 -38.59 -6.58 29.63
N LEU A 187 -38.69 -7.41 28.59
CA LEU A 187 -37.91 -7.32 27.34
C LEU A 187 -38.30 -6.13 26.46
N LYS A 188 -39.34 -5.36 26.83
CA LYS A 188 -39.85 -4.25 25.99
C LYS A 188 -38.91 -3.05 25.91
N SER A 189 -37.98 -2.86 26.86
CA SER A 189 -37.07 -1.72 26.82
C SER A 189 -35.68 -2.07 26.24
N ALA A 190 -35.22 -3.32 26.42
CA ALA A 190 -33.91 -3.73 25.93
C ALA A 190 -33.92 -4.10 24.42
N THR A 191 -35.00 -4.68 23.93
CA THR A 191 -35.16 -4.96 22.50
C THR A 191 -35.37 -3.71 21.66
N ALA A 192 -36.00 -2.66 22.21
CA ALA A 192 -36.13 -1.37 21.51
C ALA A 192 -34.79 -0.69 21.32
N ILE A 193 -33.87 -0.77 22.29
CA ILE A 193 -32.54 -0.11 22.22
C ILE A 193 -31.59 -0.91 21.32
N SER A 194 -31.63 -2.26 21.38
CA SER A 194 -30.76 -3.08 20.54
C SER A 194 -31.22 -3.16 19.07
N THR A 195 -32.54 -3.19 18.83
CA THR A 195 -33.06 -3.15 17.44
C THR A 195 -32.95 -1.77 16.83
N THR A 196 -33.10 -0.68 17.58
CA THR A 196 -32.84 0.69 17.06
C THR A 196 -31.35 0.93 16.84
N ALA A 197 -30.47 0.45 17.69
CA ALA A 197 -29.01 0.53 17.44
C ALA A 197 -28.58 -0.33 16.25
N LEU A 198 -29.13 -1.54 16.10
CA LEU A 198 -28.85 -2.40 14.95
C LEU A 198 -29.48 -1.84 13.67
N LEU A 199 -30.70 -1.31 13.73
CA LEU A 199 -31.35 -0.61 12.60
C LEU A 199 -30.67 0.71 12.25
N MET A 200 -30.13 1.47 13.22
CA MET A 200 -29.30 2.64 12.92
C MET A 200 -27.95 2.26 12.30
N LEU A 201 -27.34 1.15 12.70
CA LEU A 201 -26.13 0.62 12.04
C LEU A 201 -26.42 0.11 10.63
N PHE A 202 -27.58 -0.52 10.39
CA PHE A 202 -28.00 -0.93 9.06
C PHE A 202 -28.62 0.20 8.23
N ALA A 203 -29.25 1.20 8.83
CA ALA A 203 -29.76 2.36 8.11
C ALA A 203 -28.65 3.27 7.57
N ASN A 204 -27.51 3.34 8.24
CA ASN A 204 -26.31 3.99 7.68
C ASN A 204 -25.63 3.19 6.56
N SER A 205 -25.88 1.89 6.44
CA SER A 205 -25.40 1.08 5.31
C SER A 205 -26.38 1.06 4.12
N LEU A 206 -27.62 1.51 4.28
CA LEU A 206 -28.61 1.65 3.19
C LEU A 206 -28.64 3.06 2.57
N GLN A 207 -28.01 4.04 3.18
CA GLN A 207 -27.51 5.19 2.47
C GLN A 207 -26.14 4.80 1.84
N ALA A 208 -26.14 3.90 0.87
CA ALA A 208 -25.29 4.07 -0.29
C ALA A 208 -25.70 5.44 -0.86
N GLN A 209 -25.17 6.52 -0.26
CA GLN A 209 -25.21 7.84 -0.81
C GLN A 209 -24.74 7.67 -2.25
N GLN A 210 -25.64 7.90 -3.20
CA GLN A 210 -25.23 8.36 -4.50
C GLN A 210 -24.38 9.59 -4.20
N GLN A 211 -23.06 9.40 -4.07
CA GLN A 211 -22.14 10.52 -3.99
C GLN A 211 -22.48 11.40 -5.18
N PRO A 212 -22.70 12.69 -4.98
CA PRO A 212 -23.04 13.57 -6.08
C PRO A 212 -21.96 13.44 -7.15
N SER A 213 -22.33 12.83 -8.27
CA SER A 213 -21.41 12.67 -9.39
C SER A 213 -21.36 14.00 -10.14
N LYS A 214 -20.17 14.59 -10.17
CA LYS A 214 -19.95 15.82 -10.93
C LYS A 214 -19.68 15.48 -12.39
N ARG A 215 -20.43 16.07 -13.31
CA ARG A 215 -20.14 15.97 -14.76
C ARG A 215 -19.05 16.97 -15.13
N VAL A 216 -18.03 16.49 -15.80
CA VAL A 216 -16.81 17.26 -16.13
C VAL A 216 -16.48 17.04 -17.60
N SER A 217 -16.10 18.12 -18.31
CA SER A 217 -15.57 18.02 -19.66
C SER A 217 -14.15 17.43 -19.67
N LYS A 218 -13.70 16.97 -20.83
CA LYS A 218 -12.33 16.44 -21.00
C LYS A 218 -11.27 17.48 -20.59
N ASP A 219 -11.47 18.74 -20.99
CA ASP A 219 -10.50 19.80 -20.71
C ASP A 219 -10.48 20.20 -19.24
N GLU A 220 -11.64 20.22 -18.59
CA GLU A 220 -11.72 20.40 -17.14
C GLU A 220 -11.03 19.24 -16.38
N ALA A 221 -11.23 17.99 -16.81
CA ALA A 221 -10.55 16.84 -16.25
C ALA A 221 -9.01 16.98 -16.38
N MET A 222 -8.51 17.47 -17.49
CA MET A 222 -7.08 17.75 -17.68
C MET A 222 -6.56 18.87 -16.77
N ILE A 223 -7.36 19.91 -16.52
CA ILE A 223 -6.99 20.99 -15.59
C ILE A 223 -6.92 20.44 -14.16
N MET A 224 -7.90 19.61 -13.76
CA MET A 224 -7.95 18.99 -12.43
C MET A 224 -6.76 18.03 -12.24
N ALA A 225 -6.37 17.29 -13.28
CA ALA A 225 -5.25 16.35 -13.24
C ALA A 225 -3.89 17.01 -12.93
N LYS A 226 -3.75 18.33 -13.13
CA LYS A 226 -2.54 19.07 -12.71
C LYS A 226 -2.29 19.06 -11.20
N LYS A 227 -3.30 18.71 -10.38
CA LYS A 227 -3.17 18.53 -8.94
C LYS A 227 -2.70 17.11 -8.54
N ASN A 228 -2.40 16.25 -9.50
CA ASN A 228 -1.95 14.89 -9.22
C ASN A 228 -0.66 14.88 -8.41
N SER A 229 -0.61 14.06 -7.38
CA SER A 229 0.52 13.95 -6.44
C SER A 229 1.86 13.57 -7.12
N ARG A 230 1.84 13.02 -8.34
CA ARG A 230 3.07 12.75 -9.10
C ARG A 230 3.86 14.01 -9.40
N TYR A 231 3.19 15.14 -9.65
CA TYR A 231 3.87 16.44 -9.82
C TYR A 231 4.52 16.91 -8.53
N GLU A 232 3.85 16.74 -7.40
CA GLU A 232 4.39 17.10 -6.09
C GLU A 232 5.62 16.26 -5.74
N ILE A 233 5.55 14.94 -5.95
CA ILE A 233 6.68 14.03 -5.77
C ILE A 233 7.88 14.46 -6.59
N ASN A 234 7.69 14.80 -7.88
CA ASN A 234 8.78 15.25 -8.72
C ASN A 234 9.35 16.61 -8.28
N ASN A 235 8.50 17.53 -7.83
CA ASN A 235 8.95 18.80 -7.27
C ASN A 235 9.79 18.62 -5.99
N LEU A 236 9.45 17.67 -5.13
CA LEU A 236 10.26 17.32 -3.97
C LEU A 236 11.61 16.73 -4.39
N GLN A 237 11.65 15.91 -5.43
CA GLN A 237 12.91 15.42 -6.00
C GLN A 237 13.76 16.55 -6.61
N LEU A 238 13.15 17.50 -7.29
CA LEU A 238 13.84 18.68 -7.79
C LEU A 238 14.45 19.50 -6.66
N ASN A 239 13.70 19.73 -5.58
CA ASN A 239 14.19 20.46 -4.41
C ASN A 239 15.33 19.72 -3.71
N LYS A 240 15.24 18.39 -3.57
CA LYS A 240 16.32 17.55 -3.07
C LYS A 240 17.59 17.70 -3.91
N ASN A 241 17.49 17.60 -5.23
CA ASN A 241 18.66 17.71 -6.11
C ASN A 241 19.26 19.12 -6.13
N ARG A 242 18.43 20.17 -6.04
CA ARG A 242 18.91 21.55 -5.85
C ARG A 242 19.71 21.70 -4.56
N ALA A 243 19.27 21.07 -3.47
CA ALA A 243 20.01 21.06 -2.22
C ALA A 243 21.32 20.28 -2.37
N GLN A 244 21.32 19.13 -3.05
CA GLN A 244 22.52 18.31 -3.31
C GLN A 244 23.61 19.09 -4.09
N ILE A 245 23.23 19.92 -5.05
CA ILE A 245 24.20 20.77 -5.77
C ILE A 245 24.97 21.66 -4.80
N LYS A 246 24.32 22.19 -3.76
CA LYS A 246 24.98 23.03 -2.74
C LYS A 246 25.94 22.23 -1.87
N THR A 247 25.70 20.94 -1.65
CA THR A 247 26.59 20.06 -0.87
C THR A 247 27.82 19.60 -1.65
N ALA A 248 27.83 19.76 -2.98
CA ALA A 248 28.97 19.36 -3.81
C ALA A 248 30.31 20.03 -3.43
N ASN A 249 30.25 21.21 -2.85
CA ASN A 249 31.44 21.96 -2.40
C ASN A 249 31.73 21.79 -0.91
N MET A 250 31.09 20.80 -0.25
CA MET A 250 31.31 20.61 1.18
C MET A 250 32.70 20.04 1.43
N LEU A 251 33.48 20.77 2.20
CA LEU A 251 34.79 20.32 2.64
C LEU A 251 34.67 19.19 3.67
N PRO A 252 35.63 18.26 3.72
CA PRO A 252 35.70 17.27 4.79
C PRO A 252 35.72 17.96 6.17
N LYS A 253 35.29 17.24 7.19
CA LYS A 253 35.21 17.77 8.55
C LYS A 253 36.58 18.23 9.04
N THR A 254 36.62 19.39 9.65
CA THR A 254 37.80 19.87 10.38
C THR A 254 38.03 19.01 11.61
N GLY A 255 39.18 18.40 11.73
CA GLY A 255 39.58 17.57 12.88
C GLY A 255 40.32 18.38 13.92
N PHE A 256 40.00 18.18 15.19
CA PHE A 256 40.83 18.56 16.30
C PHE A 256 41.60 17.33 16.78
N PHE A 257 42.88 17.46 17.03
CA PHE A 257 43.68 16.35 17.51
C PHE A 257 44.53 16.75 18.70
N ALA A 258 44.78 15.80 19.57
CA ALA A 258 45.75 15.87 20.66
C ALA A 258 46.60 14.59 20.57
N GLU A 259 47.86 14.74 20.34
CA GLU A 259 48.84 13.67 20.19
C GLU A 259 49.90 13.84 21.26
N ASN A 260 50.31 12.76 21.90
CA ASN A 260 51.46 12.77 22.81
C ASN A 260 52.54 11.85 22.21
N GLU A 261 53.65 12.41 21.83
CA GLU A 261 54.78 11.70 21.26
C GLU A 261 55.89 11.55 22.31
N ASP A 262 56.80 10.60 22.07
CA ASP A 262 57.97 10.32 22.90
C ASP A 262 57.63 10.04 24.38
N PHE A 263 56.56 9.26 24.58
CA PHE A 263 56.18 8.79 25.89
C PHE A 263 56.93 7.47 26.21
N GLN A 264 57.95 7.57 27.07
CA GLN A 264 58.73 6.42 27.51
C GLN A 264 58.23 5.91 28.87
N PRO A 265 58.22 4.57 29.13
CA PRO A 265 57.92 4.06 30.45
C PRO A 265 58.91 4.58 31.49
N GLY A 266 58.44 5.42 32.39
CA GLY A 266 59.26 6.07 33.42
C GLY A 266 59.36 7.61 33.28
N ASP A 267 59.06 8.16 32.13
CA ASP A 267 58.99 9.61 31.93
C ASP A 267 57.57 10.14 32.28
N LYS A 268 57.55 11.22 33.05
CA LYS A 268 56.28 11.82 33.49
C LYS A 268 55.57 12.64 32.41
N THR A 269 56.23 12.94 31.30
CA THR A 269 55.69 13.82 30.26
C THR A 269 56.31 13.48 28.91
N GLY A 270 55.51 13.32 27.86
CA GLY A 270 55.95 13.31 26.47
C GLY A 270 55.84 14.69 25.81
N ILE A 271 55.92 14.74 24.49
CA ILE A 271 55.70 15.95 23.69
C ILE A 271 54.21 16.05 23.36
N LEU A 272 53.49 16.88 24.08
CA LEU A 272 52.04 17.10 23.82
C LEU A 272 51.86 18.05 22.62
N LYS A 273 51.18 17.58 21.59
CA LYS A 273 50.76 18.35 20.41
C LYS A 273 49.25 18.49 20.42
N ILE A 274 48.76 19.70 20.30
CA ILE A 274 47.33 20.00 20.15
C ILE A 274 47.16 20.82 18.87
N GLY A 275 46.23 20.45 18.03
CA GLY A 275 46.09 21.15 16.76
C GLY A 275 44.78 20.90 16.03
N VAL A 276 44.74 21.51 14.85
CA VAL A 276 43.60 21.43 13.92
C VAL A 276 44.09 20.83 12.61
N SER A 277 43.33 19.97 12.03
CA SER A 277 43.58 19.35 10.71
C SER A 277 42.45 19.62 9.76
N GLN A 278 42.77 19.95 8.52
CA GLN A 278 41.79 20.11 7.44
C GLN A 278 42.25 19.33 6.22
N SER A 279 41.41 18.44 5.73
CA SER A 279 41.61 17.76 4.43
C SER A 279 40.85 18.49 3.34
N VAL A 280 41.38 18.45 2.13
CA VAL A 280 40.76 18.98 0.92
C VAL A 280 41.01 17.98 -0.20
N SER A 281 39.95 17.47 -0.79
CA SER A 281 40.06 16.62 -1.96
C SER A 281 40.48 17.44 -3.20
N TRP A 282 40.89 16.75 -4.26
CA TRP A 282 41.27 17.43 -5.50
C TRP A 282 40.21 18.43 -5.97
N PRO A 283 40.52 19.67 -6.30
CA PRO A 283 39.53 20.69 -6.66
C PRO A 283 38.64 20.30 -7.84
N GLY A 284 39.17 19.49 -8.76
CA GLY A 284 38.40 18.92 -9.90
C GLY A 284 37.29 17.97 -9.46
N LEU A 285 37.41 17.33 -8.29
CA LEU A 285 36.38 16.44 -7.76
C LEU A 285 35.11 17.23 -7.41
N TYR A 286 35.24 18.36 -6.73
CA TYR A 286 34.09 19.22 -6.39
C TYR A 286 33.33 19.72 -7.64
N LYS A 287 34.10 20.12 -8.69
CA LYS A 287 33.51 20.51 -9.98
C LYS A 287 32.78 19.33 -10.65
N ALA A 288 33.40 18.18 -10.68
CA ALA A 288 32.81 16.96 -11.27
C ALA A 288 31.54 16.55 -10.52
N GLN A 289 31.55 16.60 -9.20
CA GLN A 289 30.41 16.25 -8.37
C GLN A 289 29.25 17.25 -8.53
N LYS A 290 29.57 18.55 -8.61
CA LYS A 290 28.59 19.59 -8.90
C LYS A 290 27.95 19.37 -10.27
N ASN A 291 28.74 19.04 -11.29
CA ASN A 291 28.22 18.73 -12.63
C ASN A 291 27.33 17.50 -12.61
N LEU A 292 27.73 16.42 -11.92
CA LEU A 292 26.91 15.22 -11.77
C LEU A 292 25.54 15.55 -11.19
N TYR A 293 25.49 16.30 -10.08
CA TYR A 293 24.23 16.72 -9.46
C TYR A 293 23.41 17.64 -10.36
N GLN A 294 24.06 18.47 -11.19
CA GLN A 294 23.39 19.30 -12.18
C GLN A 294 22.73 18.44 -13.28
N GLN A 295 23.40 17.39 -13.77
CA GLN A 295 22.81 16.47 -14.74
C GLN A 295 21.65 15.69 -14.12
N GLN A 296 21.74 15.30 -12.86
CA GLN A 296 20.63 14.68 -12.13
C GLN A 296 19.44 15.64 -11.97
N LEU A 297 19.67 16.91 -11.68
CA LEU A 297 18.61 17.92 -11.65
C LEU A 297 17.91 18.03 -13.00
N ASN A 298 18.66 18.08 -14.12
CA ASN A 298 18.12 18.13 -15.46
C ASN A 298 17.24 16.91 -15.78
N TYR A 299 17.65 15.72 -15.33
CA TYR A 299 16.84 14.50 -15.46
C TYR A 299 15.44 14.64 -14.84
N TYR A 300 15.35 15.18 -13.61
CA TYR A 300 14.07 15.39 -12.95
C TYR A 300 13.28 16.57 -13.56
N GLN A 301 13.95 17.56 -14.16
CA GLN A 301 13.27 18.60 -14.92
C GLN A 301 12.58 18.04 -16.17
N LEU A 302 13.26 17.16 -16.92
CA LEU A 302 12.68 16.45 -18.06
C LEU A 302 11.56 15.49 -17.61
N GLY A 303 11.65 14.95 -16.40
CA GLY A 303 10.62 14.09 -15.80
C GLY A 303 9.24 14.75 -15.71
N ASN A 304 9.13 16.06 -15.62
CA ASN A 304 7.86 16.77 -15.65
C ASN A 304 7.09 16.52 -16.95
N ALA A 305 7.77 16.57 -18.10
CA ALA A 305 7.15 16.31 -19.40
C ALA A 305 6.70 14.85 -19.55
N VAL A 306 7.47 13.91 -18.99
CA VAL A 306 7.08 12.48 -18.94
C VAL A 306 5.83 12.30 -18.09
N ILE A 307 5.79 12.88 -16.89
CA ILE A 307 4.63 12.80 -15.98
C ILE A 307 3.39 13.42 -16.64
N GLU A 308 3.56 14.56 -17.32
CA GLU A 308 2.46 15.22 -18.03
C GLU A 308 1.90 14.34 -19.15
N ALA A 309 2.77 13.73 -19.97
CA ALA A 309 2.36 12.81 -21.03
C ALA A 309 1.65 11.57 -20.47
N ASP A 310 2.17 10.97 -19.41
CA ASP A 310 1.57 9.81 -18.76
C ASP A 310 0.20 10.12 -18.17
N ILE A 311 0.09 11.20 -17.40
CA ILE A 311 -1.18 11.62 -16.80
C ILE A 311 -2.21 11.92 -17.90
N LYS A 312 -1.81 12.63 -18.94
CA LYS A 312 -2.67 12.92 -20.09
C LYS A 312 -3.20 11.63 -20.72
N LYS A 313 -2.33 10.66 -20.97
CA LYS A 313 -2.69 9.34 -21.51
C LYS A 313 -3.70 8.61 -20.61
N LEU A 314 -3.40 8.53 -19.31
CA LEU A 314 -4.23 7.80 -18.34
C LEU A 314 -5.60 8.47 -18.16
N VAL A 315 -5.64 9.80 -18.06
CA VAL A 315 -6.89 10.56 -17.91
C VAL A 315 -7.75 10.41 -19.17
N HIS A 316 -7.19 10.54 -20.36
CA HIS A 316 -7.93 10.34 -21.61
C HIS A 316 -8.49 8.92 -21.68
N LYS A 317 -7.66 7.91 -21.38
CA LYS A 317 -8.09 6.51 -21.40
C LYS A 317 -9.27 6.28 -20.45
N ALA A 318 -9.14 6.67 -19.16
CA ALA A 318 -10.20 6.47 -18.16
C ALA A 318 -11.47 7.28 -18.52
N TYR A 319 -11.30 8.51 -19.01
CA TYR A 319 -12.41 9.39 -19.40
C TYR A 319 -13.21 8.79 -20.56
N TYR A 320 -12.56 8.40 -21.67
CA TYR A 320 -13.25 7.82 -22.83
C TYR A 320 -13.82 6.44 -22.55
N GLN A 321 -13.15 5.64 -21.74
CA GLN A 321 -13.67 4.34 -21.33
C GLN A 321 -14.95 4.49 -20.48
N LEU A 322 -14.96 5.44 -19.55
CA LEU A 322 -16.13 5.74 -18.75
C LEU A 322 -17.27 6.30 -19.62
N TRP A 323 -16.95 7.16 -20.59
CA TRP A 323 -17.92 7.67 -21.55
C TRP A 323 -18.56 6.53 -22.38
N PHE A 324 -17.74 5.66 -22.95
CA PHE A 324 -18.23 4.47 -23.66
C PHE A 324 -19.14 3.59 -22.81
N LEU A 325 -18.78 3.36 -21.54
CA LEU A 325 -19.61 2.58 -20.61
C LEU A 325 -20.96 3.25 -20.33
N GLN A 326 -21.00 4.59 -20.24
CA GLN A 326 -22.25 5.34 -20.09
C GLN A 326 -23.17 5.18 -21.31
N ASP A 327 -22.64 5.28 -22.51
CA ASP A 327 -23.43 5.10 -23.72
C ASP A 327 -23.94 3.66 -23.86
N LYS A 328 -23.08 2.69 -23.53
CA LYS A 328 -23.46 1.28 -23.47
C LYS A 328 -24.57 1.03 -22.44
N GLN A 329 -24.52 1.70 -21.30
CA GLN A 329 -25.56 1.60 -20.27
C GLN A 329 -26.91 2.14 -20.77
N GLN A 330 -26.90 3.28 -21.47
CA GLN A 330 -28.12 3.82 -22.08
C GLN A 330 -28.72 2.89 -23.12
N LEU A 331 -27.88 2.26 -23.95
CA LEU A 331 -28.32 1.25 -24.91
C LEU A 331 -28.97 0.06 -24.19
N PHE A 332 -28.37 -0.44 -23.13
CA PHE A 332 -28.89 -1.57 -22.37
C PHE A 332 -30.20 -1.24 -21.64
N TRP A 333 -30.39 -0.03 -21.15
CA TRP A 333 -31.69 0.41 -20.60
C TRP A 333 -32.79 0.44 -21.65
N ARG A 334 -32.48 0.86 -22.88
CA ARG A 334 -33.45 0.80 -24.00
C ARG A 334 -33.79 -0.66 -24.31
N LEU A 335 -32.80 -1.55 -24.35
CA LEU A 335 -33.02 -2.98 -24.56
C LEU A 335 -33.83 -3.62 -23.43
N ASP A 336 -33.59 -3.24 -22.16
CA ASP A 336 -34.37 -3.74 -21.00
C ASP A 336 -35.86 -3.37 -21.13
N SER A 337 -36.17 -2.17 -21.56
CA SER A 337 -37.55 -1.73 -21.86
C SER A 337 -38.18 -2.59 -22.97
N ILE A 338 -37.46 -2.89 -24.07
CA ILE A 338 -37.94 -3.72 -25.18
C ILE A 338 -38.16 -5.16 -24.70
N TYR A 339 -37.18 -5.77 -24.00
CA TYR A 339 -37.31 -7.14 -23.51
C TYR A 339 -38.40 -7.27 -22.43
N THR A 340 -38.61 -6.25 -21.62
CA THR A 340 -39.70 -6.21 -20.66
C THR A 340 -41.06 -6.25 -21.39
N SER A 341 -41.22 -5.46 -22.43
CA SER A 341 -42.44 -5.45 -23.28
C SER A 341 -42.64 -6.78 -23.99
N LEU A 342 -41.57 -7.35 -24.55
CA LEU A 342 -41.59 -8.66 -25.21
C LEU A 342 -42.01 -9.78 -24.25
N ARG A 343 -41.49 -9.80 -23.03
CA ARG A 343 -41.86 -10.75 -21.97
C ARG A 343 -43.32 -10.66 -21.63
N VAL A 344 -43.86 -9.46 -21.45
CA VAL A 344 -45.30 -9.28 -21.15
C VAL A 344 -46.14 -9.81 -22.30
N ALA A 345 -45.80 -9.50 -23.56
CA ALA A 345 -46.49 -10.00 -24.73
C ALA A 345 -46.40 -11.54 -24.86
N ALA A 346 -45.24 -12.16 -24.61
CA ALA A 346 -45.05 -13.60 -24.65
C ALA A 346 -45.89 -14.30 -23.56
N ILE A 347 -45.94 -13.77 -22.34
CA ILE A 347 -46.79 -14.33 -21.26
C ILE A 347 -48.27 -14.27 -21.65
N LEU A 348 -48.71 -13.16 -22.26
CA LEU A 348 -50.12 -13.03 -22.69
C LEU A 348 -50.46 -14.02 -23.80
N LYS A 349 -49.59 -14.18 -24.82
CA LYS A 349 -49.80 -15.16 -25.90
C LYS A 349 -49.84 -16.60 -25.39
N VAL A 350 -49.03 -16.96 -24.44
CA VAL A 350 -49.08 -18.31 -23.80
C VAL A 350 -50.38 -18.47 -23.01
N LYS A 351 -50.82 -17.45 -22.25
CA LYS A 351 -52.10 -17.52 -21.53
C LYS A 351 -53.32 -17.63 -22.42
N THR A 352 -53.25 -17.06 -23.63
CA THR A 352 -54.34 -17.13 -24.63
C THR A 352 -54.25 -18.38 -25.52
N GLY A 353 -53.29 -19.27 -25.30
CA GLY A 353 -53.10 -20.51 -26.10
C GLY A 353 -52.50 -20.29 -27.48
N ASN A 354 -52.07 -19.05 -27.79
CA ASN A 354 -51.53 -18.66 -29.11
C ASN A 354 -50.02 -18.88 -29.26
N SER A 355 -49.34 -19.41 -28.24
CA SER A 355 -47.87 -19.64 -28.27
C SER A 355 -47.48 -20.73 -27.27
N PRO A 356 -46.44 -21.53 -27.54
CA PRO A 356 -45.94 -22.53 -26.60
C PRO A 356 -45.33 -21.87 -25.36
N GLY A 357 -45.41 -22.55 -24.20
CA GLY A 357 -44.84 -22.05 -22.94
C GLY A 357 -43.34 -21.71 -23.00
N LEU A 358 -42.63 -22.34 -23.93
CA LEU A 358 -41.22 -22.12 -24.17
C LEU A 358 -40.90 -20.64 -24.53
N ASP A 359 -41.78 -19.96 -25.27
CA ASP A 359 -41.56 -18.54 -25.67
C ASP A 359 -41.53 -17.62 -24.46
N SER A 360 -42.40 -17.87 -23.47
CA SER A 360 -42.41 -17.09 -22.21
C SER A 360 -41.14 -17.33 -21.39
N ILE A 361 -40.66 -18.59 -21.35
CA ILE A 361 -39.41 -18.94 -20.64
C ILE A 361 -38.21 -18.27 -21.32
N SER A 362 -38.11 -18.34 -22.65
CA SER A 362 -37.03 -17.73 -23.44
C SER A 362 -36.98 -16.22 -23.24
N ALA A 363 -38.14 -15.54 -23.30
CA ALA A 363 -38.19 -14.08 -23.06
C ALA A 363 -37.76 -13.72 -21.64
N ASN A 364 -38.12 -14.52 -20.63
CA ASN A 364 -37.70 -14.27 -19.25
C ASN A 364 -36.21 -14.51 -19.02
N VAL A 365 -35.64 -15.54 -19.67
CA VAL A 365 -34.18 -15.80 -19.60
C VAL A 365 -33.40 -14.64 -20.21
N LYS A 366 -33.80 -14.16 -21.41
CA LYS A 366 -33.13 -13.01 -22.06
C LYS A 366 -33.19 -11.73 -21.25
N MET A 367 -34.32 -11.46 -20.60
CA MET A 367 -34.44 -10.32 -19.69
C MET A 367 -33.50 -10.45 -18.49
N LYS A 368 -33.41 -11.61 -17.85
CA LYS A 368 -32.52 -11.86 -16.72
C LYS A 368 -31.03 -11.75 -17.13
N GLU A 369 -30.69 -12.27 -18.32
CA GLU A 369 -29.35 -12.11 -18.89
C GLU A 369 -28.97 -10.63 -19.03
N LEU A 370 -29.87 -9.82 -19.61
CA LEU A 370 -29.64 -8.39 -19.75
C LEU A 370 -29.52 -7.66 -18.41
N GLN A 371 -30.35 -8.02 -17.42
CA GLN A 371 -30.25 -7.45 -16.07
C GLN A 371 -28.90 -7.78 -15.40
N ALA A 372 -28.38 -9.00 -15.60
CA ALA A 372 -27.06 -9.38 -15.11
C ALA A 372 -25.95 -8.55 -15.80
N LEU A 373 -26.05 -8.34 -17.12
CA LEU A 373 -25.12 -7.49 -17.87
C LEU A 373 -25.16 -6.03 -17.41
N LEU A 374 -26.35 -5.48 -17.11
CA LEU A 374 -26.49 -4.13 -16.53
C LEU A 374 -25.80 -4.03 -15.18
N GLN A 375 -25.98 -5.01 -14.30
CA GLN A 375 -25.30 -5.01 -13.00
C GLN A 375 -23.78 -5.10 -13.13
N GLN A 376 -23.28 -5.89 -14.08
CA GLN A 376 -21.85 -5.95 -14.39
C GLN A 376 -21.35 -4.59 -14.86
N LEU A 377 -22.07 -3.96 -15.78
CA LEU A 377 -21.73 -2.66 -16.34
C LEU A 377 -21.65 -1.55 -15.27
N ASP A 378 -22.59 -1.55 -14.31
CA ASP A 378 -22.57 -0.62 -13.17
C ASP A 378 -21.29 -0.78 -12.33
N LYS A 379 -20.81 -2.01 -12.16
CA LYS A 379 -19.56 -2.28 -11.46
C LYS A 379 -18.33 -1.82 -12.25
N GLU A 380 -18.32 -2.07 -13.56
CA GLU A 380 -17.25 -1.59 -14.45
C GLU A 380 -17.18 -0.07 -14.46
N MET A 381 -18.33 0.62 -14.51
CA MET A 381 -18.40 2.08 -14.41
C MET A 381 -17.84 2.58 -13.09
N LEU A 382 -18.20 1.95 -11.96
CA LEU A 382 -17.68 2.34 -10.65
C LEU A 382 -16.14 2.19 -10.58
N ILE A 383 -15.58 1.13 -11.15
CA ILE A 383 -14.13 0.94 -11.21
C ILE A 383 -13.46 2.08 -11.97
N GLN A 384 -13.99 2.43 -13.15
CA GLN A 384 -13.44 3.52 -13.97
C GLN A 384 -13.61 4.90 -13.30
N GLN A 385 -14.70 5.12 -12.58
CA GLN A 385 -14.90 6.33 -11.79
C GLN A 385 -13.87 6.45 -10.65
N GLN A 386 -13.54 5.35 -9.97
CA GLN A 386 -12.50 5.35 -8.93
C GLN A 386 -11.11 5.60 -9.52
N GLU A 387 -10.80 5.06 -10.69
CA GLU A 387 -9.55 5.32 -11.39
C GLU A 387 -9.45 6.81 -11.77
N LEU A 388 -10.51 7.37 -12.35
CA LEU A 388 -10.55 8.79 -12.71
C LEU A 388 -10.45 9.70 -11.48
N LYS A 389 -11.14 9.37 -10.39
CA LYS A 389 -11.05 10.05 -9.10
C LYS A 389 -9.61 10.12 -8.57
N LEU A 390 -8.89 9.00 -8.62
CA LEU A 390 -7.48 8.93 -8.22
C LEU A 390 -6.60 9.81 -9.12
N LEU A 391 -6.80 9.75 -10.45
CA LEU A 391 -6.00 10.51 -11.41
C LEU A 391 -6.21 12.02 -11.27
N LEU A 392 -7.44 12.45 -10.98
CA LEU A 392 -7.81 13.86 -10.83
C LEU A 392 -7.57 14.40 -9.42
N HIS A 393 -7.22 13.52 -8.46
CA HIS A 393 -7.02 13.87 -7.05
C HIS A 393 -8.23 14.63 -6.46
N VAL A 394 -9.42 14.07 -6.60
CA VAL A 394 -10.69 14.62 -6.12
C VAL A 394 -11.43 13.61 -5.25
N ASP A 395 -12.29 14.09 -4.34
CA ASP A 395 -13.07 13.20 -3.46
C ASP A 395 -14.43 12.80 -4.04
N GLU A 396 -14.93 13.56 -5.00
CA GLU A 396 -16.21 13.31 -5.65
C GLU A 396 -16.08 12.33 -6.81
N LEU A 397 -17.14 11.56 -7.10
CA LEU A 397 -17.22 10.74 -8.29
C LEU A 397 -17.41 11.63 -9.53
N ILE A 398 -16.57 11.42 -10.52
CA ILE A 398 -16.59 12.18 -11.78
C ILE A 398 -17.27 11.35 -12.87
N LEU A 399 -18.13 11.99 -13.64
CA LEU A 399 -18.74 11.46 -14.84
C LEU A 399 -18.37 12.35 -16.03
N PRO A 400 -18.08 11.77 -17.21
CA PRO A 400 -17.94 12.52 -18.44
C PRO A 400 -19.20 13.33 -18.77
N LEU A 401 -18.99 14.50 -19.36
CA LEU A 401 -20.10 15.26 -19.94
C LEU A 401 -20.62 14.46 -21.15
N GLN A 402 -21.92 14.14 -21.15
CA GLN A 402 -22.54 13.41 -22.26
C GLN A 402 -22.64 14.30 -23.49
N LEU A 403 -21.77 14.06 -24.45
CA LEU A 403 -21.82 14.58 -25.81
C LEU A 403 -22.00 13.38 -26.75
N PRO A 404 -22.59 13.54 -27.94
CA PRO A 404 -22.60 12.47 -28.93
C PRO A 404 -21.18 11.98 -29.20
N LEU A 405 -20.99 10.67 -29.29
CA LEU A 405 -19.70 10.10 -29.69
C LEU A 405 -19.44 10.49 -31.13
N GLU A 406 -18.45 11.34 -31.36
CA GLU A 406 -17.96 11.71 -32.67
C GLU A 406 -16.74 10.86 -33.03
N LYS A 407 -16.64 10.50 -34.32
CA LYS A 407 -15.45 9.84 -34.82
C LYS A 407 -14.29 10.82 -34.75
N ILE A 408 -13.27 10.48 -33.96
CA ILE A 408 -12.07 11.31 -33.87
C ILE A 408 -11.24 11.06 -35.14
N GLU A 409 -11.02 12.13 -35.93
CA GLU A 409 -10.07 12.06 -37.02
C GLU A 409 -8.64 12.06 -36.48
N PHE A 410 -7.85 11.12 -36.96
CA PHE A 410 -6.44 11.02 -36.61
C PHE A 410 -5.67 12.17 -37.25
N LEU A 411 -5.22 13.11 -36.43
CA LEU A 411 -4.19 14.04 -36.82
C LEU A 411 -2.85 13.29 -36.81
N SER A 412 -2.21 13.17 -37.96
CA SER A 412 -0.85 12.64 -38.06
C SER A 412 0.06 13.44 -37.13
N ILE A 413 0.71 12.74 -36.21
CA ILE A 413 1.65 13.36 -35.28
C ILE A 413 2.82 13.89 -36.12
N SER A 414 3.11 15.18 -36.01
CA SER A 414 4.29 15.79 -36.63
C SER A 414 5.54 15.09 -36.07
N GLU A 415 6.34 14.49 -36.97
CA GLU A 415 7.57 13.72 -36.66
C GLU A 415 8.67 14.51 -35.93
N SER A 416 8.46 15.77 -35.56
CA SER A 416 9.56 16.65 -35.12
C SER A 416 9.81 16.77 -33.64
N SER A 417 9.07 16.11 -32.76
CA SER A 417 9.32 16.21 -31.32
C SER A 417 9.86 14.90 -30.74
N ILE A 418 11.04 14.98 -30.11
CA ILE A 418 11.62 13.85 -29.36
C ILE A 418 10.64 13.46 -28.26
N HIS A 419 10.28 12.17 -28.20
CA HIS A 419 9.40 11.66 -27.16
C HIS A 419 9.96 11.96 -25.75
N PRO A 420 9.16 12.49 -24.80
CA PRO A 420 9.65 12.92 -23.47
C PRO A 420 10.45 11.84 -22.74
N VAL A 421 10.05 10.58 -22.83
CA VAL A 421 10.77 9.44 -22.24
C VAL A 421 12.17 9.30 -22.83
N LEU A 422 12.32 9.44 -24.15
CA LEU A 422 13.64 9.38 -24.79
C LEU A 422 14.52 10.56 -24.40
N ALA A 423 13.95 11.75 -24.28
CA ALA A 423 14.70 12.92 -23.80
C ALA A 423 15.20 12.71 -22.36
N GLN A 424 14.38 12.14 -21.50
CA GLN A 424 14.76 11.82 -20.13
C GLN A 424 15.81 10.69 -20.08
N GLN A 425 15.67 9.66 -20.92
CA GLN A 425 16.62 8.54 -20.98
C GLN A 425 17.99 8.99 -21.56
N ALA A 426 17.99 9.88 -22.55
CA ALA A 426 19.23 10.50 -23.03
C ALA A 426 19.97 11.25 -21.93
N GLN A 427 19.27 11.84 -20.96
CA GLN A 427 19.86 12.52 -19.83
C GLN A 427 20.56 11.53 -18.86
N ASN A 428 20.14 10.26 -18.78
CA ASN A 428 20.84 9.22 -18.02
C ASN A 428 22.25 8.97 -18.60
N ILE A 429 22.40 9.04 -19.91
CA ILE A 429 23.73 8.94 -20.55
C ILE A 429 24.62 10.12 -20.12
N ALA A 430 24.06 11.33 -20.03
CA ALA A 430 24.79 12.50 -19.54
C ALA A 430 25.19 12.37 -18.06
N ILE A 431 24.31 11.80 -17.22
CA ILE A 431 24.61 11.48 -15.82
C ILE A 431 25.74 10.47 -15.72
N ALA A 432 25.69 9.38 -16.47
CA ALA A 432 26.72 8.36 -16.50
C ALA A 432 28.08 8.92 -16.95
N ASN A 433 28.09 9.79 -17.98
CA ASN A 433 29.31 10.48 -18.44
C ASN A 433 29.88 11.43 -17.37
N ALA A 434 29.03 12.17 -16.66
CA ALA A 434 29.45 12.96 -15.53
C ALA A 434 30.02 12.08 -14.39
N GLY A 435 29.45 10.88 -14.16
CA GLY A 435 29.94 9.87 -13.25
C GLY A 435 31.35 9.38 -13.57
N ILE A 436 31.68 9.21 -14.84
CA ILE A 436 33.06 8.88 -15.29
C ILE A 436 34.02 9.98 -14.85
N THR A 437 33.62 11.25 -14.99
CA THR A 437 34.44 12.39 -14.62
C THR A 437 34.67 12.44 -13.09
N VAL A 438 33.67 12.10 -12.30
CA VAL A 438 33.80 11.96 -10.84
C VAL A 438 34.76 10.84 -10.51
N ALA A 439 34.58 9.63 -11.06
CA ALA A 439 35.45 8.47 -10.81
C ALA A 439 36.92 8.74 -11.18
N LYS A 440 37.19 9.50 -12.24
CA LYS A 440 38.54 9.95 -12.61
C LYS A 440 39.13 10.92 -11.59
N ASN A 441 38.35 11.84 -11.04
CA ASN A 441 38.80 12.81 -10.09
C ASN A 441 38.96 12.28 -8.66
N GLU A 442 38.20 11.26 -8.27
CA GLU A 442 38.35 10.54 -6.99
C GLU A 442 39.75 9.88 -6.84
N ASN A 443 40.38 9.58 -7.96
CA ASN A 443 41.72 8.94 -8.00
C ASN A 443 42.86 9.98 -8.01
N ARG A 444 42.56 11.28 -7.87
CA ARG A 444 43.55 12.34 -7.78
C ARG A 444 44.01 12.48 -6.34
N PRO A 445 45.21 13.13 -6.13
CA PRO A 445 45.74 13.33 -4.78
C PRO A 445 44.77 14.06 -3.86
N GLU A 446 44.82 13.68 -2.59
CA GLU A 446 44.14 14.40 -1.50
C GLU A 446 45.18 15.22 -0.73
N PHE A 447 44.83 16.45 -0.34
CA PHE A 447 45.70 17.33 0.41
C PHE A 447 45.17 17.51 1.83
N SER A 448 46.08 17.54 2.81
CA SER A 448 45.73 17.89 4.17
C SER A 448 46.72 18.83 4.77
N GLY A 449 46.21 19.81 5.50
CA GLY A 449 46.99 20.72 6.29
C GLY A 449 46.73 20.51 7.79
N ARG A 450 47.78 20.53 8.57
CA ARG A 450 47.69 20.48 10.03
C ARG A 450 48.41 21.70 10.60
N PHE A 451 47.76 22.42 11.49
CA PHE A 451 48.35 23.45 12.32
C PHE A 451 48.31 23.00 13.77
N PHE A 452 49.46 23.06 14.48
CA PHE A 452 49.54 22.57 15.83
C PHE A 452 50.43 23.44 16.70
N SER A 453 50.15 23.41 17.99
CA SER A 453 51.03 23.90 19.04
C SER A 453 51.56 22.70 19.82
N GLN A 454 52.88 22.67 20.04
CA GLN A 454 53.55 21.62 20.78
C GLN A 454 54.39 22.17 21.91
N LYS A 455 54.41 21.49 23.04
CA LYS A 455 55.25 21.81 24.16
C LYS A 455 56.38 20.80 24.25
N LEU A 456 57.58 21.25 23.94
CA LEU A 456 58.81 20.44 24.04
C LEU A 456 59.31 20.41 25.48
N TRP A 457 60.01 19.32 25.82
CA TRP A 457 60.67 19.15 27.10
C TRP A 457 61.66 20.30 27.37
N GLY A 458 61.61 20.88 28.58
CA GLY A 458 62.49 21.99 28.99
C GLY A 458 62.19 23.34 28.37
N ALA A 459 61.30 23.44 27.40
CA ALA A 459 60.93 24.74 26.82
C ALA A 459 59.90 25.46 27.71
N LYS A 460 60.15 26.76 27.97
CA LYS A 460 59.22 27.62 28.72
C LYS A 460 57.96 27.95 27.95
N ASN A 461 58.08 28.11 26.62
CA ASN A 461 56.94 28.45 25.74
C ASN A 461 56.63 27.33 24.73
N PRO A 462 55.37 27.13 24.34
CA PRO A 462 55.02 26.21 23.28
C PRO A 462 55.48 26.74 21.92
N PHE A 463 55.84 25.83 21.01
CA PHE A 463 56.15 26.13 19.61
C PHE A 463 54.95 25.86 18.74
N SER A 464 54.71 26.67 17.71
CA SER A 464 53.71 26.43 16.69
C SER A 464 54.37 25.87 15.44
N GLY A 465 53.69 24.90 14.81
CA GLY A 465 54.13 24.29 13.58
C GLY A 465 52.97 24.05 12.63
N PHE A 466 53.30 23.87 11.37
CA PHE A 466 52.34 23.40 10.36
C PHE A 466 52.95 22.24 9.59
N SER A 467 52.08 21.36 9.11
CA SER A 467 52.46 20.30 8.17
C SER A 467 51.49 20.30 7.01
N PHE A 468 52.02 19.98 5.84
CA PHE A 468 51.24 19.78 4.62
C PHE A 468 51.50 18.36 4.13
N THR A 469 50.43 17.63 3.83
CA THR A 469 50.51 16.26 3.35
C THR A 469 49.74 16.15 2.03
N ALA A 470 50.37 15.54 1.03
CA ALA A 470 49.74 15.13 -0.21
C ALA A 470 49.70 13.61 -0.25
N ALA A 471 48.49 13.04 -0.23
CA ALA A 471 48.25 11.60 -0.27
C ALA A 471 47.98 11.14 -1.71
N PHE A 472 48.74 10.18 -2.18
CA PHE A 472 48.60 9.59 -3.50
C PHE A 472 48.11 8.12 -3.38
N PRO A 473 47.21 7.64 -4.23
CA PRO A 473 46.71 6.25 -4.17
C PRO A 473 47.70 5.26 -4.82
N LEU A 474 48.96 5.21 -4.35
CA LEU A 474 50.03 4.40 -4.99
C LEU A 474 49.72 2.92 -5.07
N PHE A 475 49.13 2.34 -4.03
CA PHE A 475 48.76 0.92 -3.97
C PHE A 475 47.35 0.60 -4.48
N ALA A 476 46.54 1.62 -4.75
CA ALA A 476 45.16 1.49 -5.17
C ALA A 476 44.97 1.71 -6.69
N VAL A 477 46.03 1.74 -7.50
CA VAL A 477 45.97 2.08 -8.94
C VAL A 477 45.02 1.11 -9.69
N LYS A 478 45.07 -0.19 -9.41
CA LYS A 478 44.17 -1.16 -10.04
C LYS A 478 42.70 -0.93 -9.62
N ALA A 479 42.45 -0.66 -8.34
CA ALA A 479 41.10 -0.35 -7.83
C ALA A 479 40.56 0.94 -8.46
N ALA A 480 41.41 1.95 -8.58
CA ALA A 480 41.12 3.22 -9.24
C ALA A 480 40.74 3.02 -10.72
N GLN A 481 41.53 2.24 -11.45
CA GLN A 481 41.22 1.89 -12.85
C GLN A 481 39.89 1.12 -12.96
N ASN A 482 39.62 0.19 -12.05
CA ASN A 482 38.37 -0.55 -12.05
C ASN A 482 37.15 0.33 -11.75
N LYS A 483 37.24 1.33 -10.86
CA LYS A 483 36.17 2.32 -10.68
C LYS A 483 35.83 3.05 -11.99
N VAL A 484 36.83 3.46 -12.76
CA VAL A 484 36.61 4.10 -14.06
C VAL A 484 36.03 3.12 -15.07
N LYS A 485 36.45 1.84 -15.07
CA LYS A 485 35.83 0.80 -15.90
C LYS A 485 34.37 0.59 -15.57
N VAL A 486 34.00 0.54 -14.29
CA VAL A 486 32.60 0.45 -13.84
C VAL A 486 31.79 1.63 -14.35
N ALA A 487 32.31 2.86 -14.23
CA ALA A 487 31.63 4.05 -14.71
C ALA A 487 31.46 4.05 -16.25
N ASN A 488 32.47 3.55 -17.00
CA ASN A 488 32.34 3.40 -18.46
C ASN A 488 31.33 2.32 -18.84
N ALA A 489 31.29 1.20 -18.10
CA ALA A 489 30.30 0.15 -18.33
C ALA A 489 28.88 0.66 -18.04
N GLU A 490 28.69 1.50 -17.00
CA GLU A 490 27.42 2.15 -16.72
C GLU A 490 26.98 3.06 -17.88
N MET A 491 27.89 3.84 -18.45
CA MET A 491 27.57 4.67 -19.61
C MET A 491 27.14 3.81 -20.82
N ALA A 492 27.86 2.71 -21.11
CA ALA A 492 27.51 1.78 -22.18
C ALA A 492 26.14 1.10 -21.93
N PHE A 493 25.84 0.76 -20.67
CA PHE A 493 24.54 0.24 -20.27
C PHE A 493 23.42 1.24 -20.56
N GLN A 494 23.58 2.51 -20.14
CA GLN A 494 22.58 3.55 -20.37
C GLN A 494 22.37 3.85 -21.87
N GLN A 495 23.43 3.75 -22.68
CA GLN A 495 23.31 3.87 -24.13
C GLN A 495 22.47 2.73 -24.74
N LYS A 496 22.73 1.49 -24.31
CA LYS A 496 21.94 0.33 -24.79
C LYS A 496 20.50 0.38 -24.33
N GLN A 497 20.25 0.86 -23.11
CA GLN A 497 18.90 1.07 -22.61
C GLN A 497 18.16 2.13 -23.43
N TYR A 498 18.81 3.23 -23.79
CA TYR A 498 18.23 4.25 -24.67
C TYR A 498 17.87 3.67 -26.07
N GLU A 499 18.77 2.90 -26.68
CA GLU A 499 18.51 2.22 -27.97
C GLU A 499 17.31 1.28 -27.86
N PHE A 500 17.25 0.48 -26.80
CA PHE A 500 16.13 -0.44 -26.57
C PHE A 500 14.79 0.29 -26.40
N GLU A 501 14.74 1.32 -25.54
CA GLU A 501 13.54 2.12 -25.32
C GLU A 501 13.08 2.81 -26.62
N SER A 502 14.02 3.28 -27.44
CA SER A 502 13.71 3.87 -28.74
C SER A 502 13.05 2.86 -29.67
N GLN A 503 13.55 1.61 -29.71
CA GLN A 503 12.95 0.54 -30.49
C GLN A 503 11.55 0.17 -29.96
N VAL A 504 11.38 0.05 -28.64
CA VAL A 504 10.08 -0.26 -28.02
C VAL A 504 9.04 0.79 -28.41
N LEU A 505 9.36 2.07 -28.28
CA LEU A 505 8.45 3.15 -28.64
C LEU A 505 8.10 3.14 -30.12
N PHE A 506 9.07 2.89 -31.00
CA PHE A 506 8.83 2.77 -32.43
C PHE A 506 7.86 1.62 -32.77
N PHE A 507 8.04 0.46 -32.17
CA PHE A 507 7.12 -0.66 -32.40
C PHE A 507 5.75 -0.43 -31.78
N GLN A 508 5.67 0.21 -30.61
CA GLN A 508 4.39 0.60 -30.01
C GLN A 508 3.62 1.59 -30.88
N GLU A 509 4.29 2.57 -31.46
CA GLU A 509 3.68 3.52 -32.37
C GLU A 509 3.09 2.81 -33.61
N LYS A 510 3.87 1.91 -34.25
CA LYS A 510 3.39 1.10 -35.36
C LYS A 510 2.19 0.21 -34.98
N GLN A 511 2.23 -0.41 -33.83
CA GLN A 511 1.12 -1.23 -33.33
C GLN A 511 -0.15 -0.40 -33.16
N LEU A 512 -0.04 0.78 -32.54
CA LEU A 512 -1.16 1.68 -32.34
C LEU A 512 -1.74 2.19 -33.66
N GLN A 513 -0.89 2.48 -34.65
CA GLN A 513 -1.36 2.86 -35.99
C GLN A 513 -2.21 1.75 -36.62
N GLN A 514 -1.76 0.49 -36.55
CA GLN A 514 -2.51 -0.65 -37.06
C GLN A 514 -3.81 -0.92 -36.30
N GLU A 515 -3.83 -0.69 -35.00
CA GLU A 515 -5.06 -0.83 -34.17
C GLU A 515 -6.12 0.22 -34.54
N VAL A 516 -5.69 1.39 -34.97
CA VAL A 516 -6.58 2.48 -35.39
C VAL A 516 -7.14 2.27 -36.78
N GLU A 517 -6.34 1.71 -37.70
CA GLU A 517 -6.78 1.40 -39.08
C GLU A 517 -7.78 0.22 -39.12
N LYS A 518 -7.83 -0.60 -38.10
CA LYS A 518 -8.75 -1.74 -37.95
C LYS A 518 -10.14 -1.32 -37.45
#